data_ac06ca5e9e27bd2feb20e16723d27a16
#
_entry.id   ac06ca5e9e27bd2feb20e16723d27a16
#
_cell.length_a   1.000
_cell.length_b   1.000
_cell.length_c   1.000
_cell.angle_alpha   90.00
_cell.angle_beta   90.00
_cell.angle_gamma   90.00
#
_symmetry.space_group_name_H-M   'P 1'
#
loop_
_entity.id
_entity.type
_entity.pdbx_description
1 polymer ?
#
loop_
_entity_poly.entity_id
_entity_poly.type
_entity_poly.pdbx_seq_one_letter_code
_entity_poly.pdbx_strand_id
1 'polypeptide(L)'
;MKAIYFFLFSLCLQAATAQPLQRVAPEQVGMDSRKLMYADEAIETAISNKDIPGAVLAVVRNGKMAYLKAYGNKRIYPNVEPMTANTIFDMASCSKSMSTAVCTMILAERGKLRMLDPVSYTHLRAHETSQDL
;
A
#
# COMPACT_ATOMS: atom_id res chain seq x y z
N MET A 1 18.34 -32.12 28.64
CA MET A 1 18.73 -30.77 28.16
C MET A 1 18.33 -30.50 26.69
N LYS A 2 18.60 -31.44 25.74
CA LYS A 2 18.25 -31.21 24.29
C LYS A 2 16.74 -31.01 24.02
N ALA A 3 15.83 -31.64 24.79
CA ALA A 3 14.40 -31.51 24.63
C ALA A 3 13.87 -30.12 25.03
N ILE A 4 14.50 -29.44 25.98
CA ILE A 4 14.11 -28.08 26.45
C ILE A 4 14.42 -27.03 25.37
N TYR A 5 15.56 -27.18 24.66
CA TYR A 5 15.89 -26.26 23.57
C TYR A 5 14.95 -26.43 22.38
N PHE A 6 14.46 -27.63 22.10
CA PHE A 6 13.50 -27.87 21.04
C PHE A 6 12.15 -27.25 21.35
N PHE A 7 11.73 -27.27 22.62
CA PHE A 7 10.48 -26.66 23.09
C PHE A 7 10.55 -25.12 23.08
N LEU A 8 11.69 -24.55 23.47
CA LEU A 8 11.93 -23.10 23.41
C LEU A 8 12.01 -22.60 21.96
N PHE A 9 12.62 -23.37 21.04
CA PHE A 9 12.70 -23.03 19.63
C PHE A 9 11.32 -23.11 18.95
N SER A 10 10.47 -24.08 19.33
CA SER A 10 9.10 -24.21 18.84
C SER A 10 8.20 -23.05 19.31
N LEU A 11 8.45 -22.48 20.49
CA LEU A 11 7.68 -21.36 21.03
C LEU A 11 7.97 -20.05 20.31
N CYS A 12 9.19 -19.87 19.77
CA CYS A 12 9.58 -18.68 19.00
C CYS A 12 9.01 -18.65 17.57
N LEU A 13 8.50 -19.77 17.04
CA LEU A 13 7.95 -19.86 15.69
C LEU A 13 6.50 -19.36 15.57
N GLN A 14 5.84 -19.06 16.67
CA GLN A 14 4.42 -18.68 16.67
C GLN A 14 4.13 -17.17 16.47
N ALA A 15 5.15 -16.35 16.30
CA ALA A 15 4.99 -14.89 16.38
C ALA A 15 4.94 -14.13 15.05
N ALA A 16 4.87 -14.81 13.91
CA ALA A 16 4.88 -14.15 12.59
C ALA A 16 3.50 -14.13 11.91
N THR A 17 2.42 -14.03 12.66
CA THR A 17 1.14 -13.69 12.05
C THR A 17 1.06 -12.18 11.86
N ALA A 18 0.92 -11.74 10.61
CA ALA A 18 0.65 -10.34 10.30
C ALA A 18 -0.64 -9.93 11.03
N GLN A 19 -0.50 -9.17 12.11
CA GLN A 19 -1.66 -8.66 12.83
C GLN A 19 -2.22 -7.46 12.07
N PRO A 20 -3.55 -7.34 11.97
CA PRO A 20 -4.15 -6.16 11.40
C PRO A 20 -3.75 -4.93 12.22
N LEU A 21 -3.53 -3.81 11.53
CA LEU A 21 -3.19 -2.55 12.19
C LEU A 21 -4.23 -2.20 13.26
N GLN A 22 -3.76 -1.89 14.46
CA GLN A 22 -4.61 -1.45 15.55
C GLN A 22 -5.34 -0.16 15.14
N ARG A 23 -6.66 -0.14 15.27
CA ARG A 23 -7.47 1.06 15.08
C ARG A 23 -7.43 1.93 16.33
N VAL A 24 -7.20 3.21 16.15
CA VAL A 24 -7.11 4.19 17.25
C VAL A 24 -7.82 5.49 16.84
N ALA A 25 -8.21 6.29 17.81
CA ALA A 25 -8.70 7.63 17.53
C ALA A 25 -7.55 8.51 16.97
N PRO A 26 -7.83 9.41 16.00
CA PRO A 26 -6.82 10.28 15.40
C PRO A 26 -5.97 11.04 16.44
N GLU A 27 -6.58 11.50 17.51
CA GLU A 27 -5.95 12.26 18.59
C GLU A 27 -4.84 11.45 19.30
N GLN A 28 -5.00 10.13 19.40
CA GLN A 28 -4.01 9.25 20.04
C GLN A 28 -2.68 9.16 19.28
N VAL A 29 -2.71 9.53 18.00
CA VAL A 29 -1.53 9.57 17.14
C VAL A 29 -1.15 11.01 16.74
N GLY A 30 -1.69 12.01 17.47
CA GLY A 30 -1.38 13.42 17.26
C GLY A 30 -1.98 13.99 15.97
N MET A 31 -3.16 13.51 15.57
CA MET A 31 -3.94 14.03 14.46
C MET A 31 -5.21 14.71 15.00
N ASP A 32 -5.72 15.70 14.27
CA ASP A 32 -6.98 16.38 14.60
C ASP A 32 -8.09 15.78 13.72
N SER A 33 -9.08 15.13 14.36
CA SER A 33 -10.23 14.54 13.65
C SER A 33 -11.03 15.57 12.84
N ARG A 34 -11.07 16.83 13.30
CA ARG A 34 -11.77 17.90 12.56
C ARG A 34 -11.11 18.20 11.23
N LYS A 35 -9.77 18.05 11.14
CA LYS A 35 -9.05 18.22 9.87
C LYS A 35 -9.30 17.08 8.90
N LEU A 36 -9.60 15.88 9.39
CA LEU A 36 -9.99 14.75 8.55
C LEU A 36 -11.35 14.95 7.88
N MET A 37 -12.23 15.79 8.46
CA MET A 37 -13.52 16.14 7.85
C MET A 37 -13.35 16.88 6.50
N TYR A 38 -12.27 17.64 6.31
CA TYR A 38 -11.97 18.24 5.01
C TYR A 38 -11.70 17.21 3.92
N ALA A 39 -11.08 16.07 4.29
CA ALA A 39 -10.89 14.97 3.35
C ALA A 39 -12.23 14.28 3.01
N ASP A 40 -13.12 14.15 4.00
CA ASP A 40 -14.49 13.65 3.78
C ASP A 40 -15.24 14.54 2.79
N GLU A 41 -15.24 15.84 3.03
CA GLU A 41 -15.92 16.83 2.19
C GLU A 41 -15.38 16.82 0.75
N ALA A 42 -14.07 16.74 0.58
CA ALA A 42 -13.44 16.67 -0.73
C ALA A 42 -13.86 15.42 -1.50
N ILE A 43 -13.88 14.26 -0.84
CA ILE A 43 -14.30 13.00 -1.47
C ILE A 43 -15.79 13.01 -1.79
N GLU A 44 -16.63 13.47 -0.86
CA GLU A 44 -18.07 13.55 -1.06
C GLU A 44 -18.44 14.54 -2.18
N THR A 45 -17.69 15.63 -2.31
CA THR A 45 -17.82 16.59 -3.41
C THR A 45 -17.49 15.94 -4.75
N ALA A 46 -16.38 15.20 -4.85
CA ALA A 46 -16.00 14.50 -6.08
C ALA A 46 -17.04 13.44 -6.49
N ILE A 47 -17.64 12.74 -5.52
CA ILE A 47 -18.72 11.78 -5.79
C ILE A 47 -19.97 12.50 -6.26
N SER A 48 -20.33 13.62 -5.64
CA SER A 48 -21.51 14.43 -6.00
C SER A 48 -21.38 15.01 -7.41
N ASN A 49 -20.18 15.43 -7.79
CA ASN A 49 -19.85 15.91 -9.13
C ASN A 49 -19.77 14.78 -10.17
N LYS A 50 -19.88 13.50 -9.74
CA LYS A 50 -19.70 12.30 -10.58
C LYS A 50 -18.30 12.14 -11.16
N ASP A 51 -17.27 12.73 -10.55
CA ASP A 51 -15.88 12.57 -10.96
C ASP A 51 -15.38 11.16 -10.63
N ILE A 52 -15.86 10.59 -9.51
CA ILE A 52 -15.58 9.21 -9.08
C ILE A 52 -16.86 8.54 -8.56
N PRO A 53 -17.03 7.23 -8.72
CA PRO A 53 -18.19 6.51 -8.21
C PRO A 53 -18.14 6.30 -6.69
N GLY A 54 -16.95 6.24 -6.12
CA GLY A 54 -16.69 6.03 -4.70
C GLY A 54 -15.21 5.90 -4.40
N ALA A 55 -14.87 5.87 -3.11
CA ALA A 55 -13.50 5.80 -2.63
C ALA A 55 -13.41 5.08 -1.28
N VAL A 56 -12.20 4.66 -0.91
CA VAL A 56 -11.85 4.28 0.47
C VAL A 56 -10.66 5.12 0.89
N LEU A 57 -10.80 5.85 1.99
CA LEU A 57 -9.70 6.60 2.61
C LEU A 57 -9.19 5.84 3.83
N ALA A 58 -7.89 5.56 3.84
CA ALA A 58 -7.18 5.01 4.98
C ALA A 58 -6.03 5.93 5.38
N VAL A 59 -5.92 6.28 6.67
CA VAL A 59 -4.82 7.06 7.21
C VAL A 59 -4.14 6.26 8.30
N VAL A 60 -2.85 5.99 8.10
CA VAL A 60 -1.99 5.26 9.05
C VAL A 60 -0.92 6.22 9.56
N ARG A 61 -0.74 6.27 10.87
CA ARG A 61 0.32 7.03 11.52
C ARG A 61 0.89 6.27 12.69
N ASN A 62 2.22 6.27 12.82
CA ASN A 62 2.93 5.54 13.88
C ASN A 62 2.54 4.05 13.97
N GLY A 63 2.37 3.39 12.80
CA GLY A 63 1.97 1.98 12.74
C GLY A 63 0.54 1.69 13.20
N LYS A 64 -0.32 2.70 13.34
CA LYS A 64 -1.72 2.55 13.76
C LYS A 64 -2.67 3.14 12.73
N MET A 65 -3.83 2.50 12.56
CA MET A 65 -4.90 2.95 11.68
C MET A 65 -5.70 4.04 12.38
N ALA A 66 -5.43 5.32 12.04
CA ALA A 66 -6.11 6.45 12.65
C ALA A 66 -7.46 6.76 11.98
N TYR A 67 -7.61 6.41 10.71
CA TYR A 67 -8.85 6.67 9.97
C TYR A 67 -9.05 5.61 8.88
N LEU A 68 -10.29 5.15 8.73
CA LEU A 68 -10.69 4.25 7.64
C LEU A 68 -12.18 4.44 7.37
N LYS A 69 -12.51 4.97 6.20
CA LYS A 69 -13.91 5.22 5.79
C LYS A 69 -14.09 4.91 4.31
N ALA A 70 -15.22 4.31 3.97
CA ALA A 70 -15.66 4.05 2.60
C ALA A 70 -16.75 5.05 2.22
N TYR A 71 -16.74 5.49 0.95
CA TYR A 71 -17.65 6.50 0.42
C TYR A 71 -18.23 6.03 -0.91
N GLY A 72 -19.50 6.38 -1.18
CA GLY A 72 -20.15 6.11 -2.45
C GLY A 72 -20.27 4.64 -2.81
N ASN A 73 -20.05 4.31 -4.07
CA ASN A 73 -20.30 3.00 -4.63
C ASN A 73 -19.04 2.43 -5.28
N LYS A 74 -18.83 1.10 -5.13
CA LYS A 74 -17.77 0.38 -5.85
C LYS A 74 -18.14 0.10 -7.30
N ARG A 75 -19.47 0.10 -7.60
CA ARG A 75 -20.03 -0.12 -8.92
C ARG A 75 -21.36 0.61 -9.04
N ILE A 76 -21.60 1.24 -10.18
CA ILE A 76 -22.85 1.95 -10.50
C ILE A 76 -23.62 1.32 -11.67
N TYR A 77 -23.01 0.41 -12.41
CA TYR A 77 -23.62 -0.28 -13.53
C TYR A 77 -23.14 -1.75 -13.58
N PRO A 78 -23.97 -2.74 -13.93
CA PRO A 78 -25.42 -2.66 -14.19
C PRO A 78 -26.25 -2.46 -12.92
N ASN A 79 -25.72 -2.84 -11.75
CA ASN A 79 -26.37 -2.68 -10.45
C ASN A 79 -25.51 -1.81 -9.53
N VAL A 80 -26.15 -0.97 -8.75
CA VAL A 80 -25.47 -0.14 -7.74
C VAL A 80 -25.05 -1.02 -6.58
N GLU A 81 -23.74 -1.01 -6.26
CA GLU A 81 -23.19 -1.71 -5.11
C GLU A 81 -22.39 -0.74 -4.25
N PRO A 82 -22.68 -0.65 -2.93
CA PRO A 82 -22.00 0.28 -2.04
C PRO A 82 -20.52 -0.05 -1.88
N MET A 83 -19.70 0.99 -1.70
CA MET A 83 -18.29 0.85 -1.36
C MET A 83 -18.15 0.32 0.06
N THR A 84 -17.16 -0.55 0.27
CA THR A 84 -16.80 -1.06 1.61
C THR A 84 -15.29 -0.98 1.81
N ALA A 85 -14.84 -0.98 3.06
CA ALA A 85 -13.41 -1.00 3.38
C ALA A 85 -12.69 -2.26 2.86
N ASN A 86 -13.44 -3.32 2.56
CA ASN A 86 -12.90 -4.59 2.05
C ASN A 86 -13.03 -4.71 0.52
N THR A 87 -13.42 -3.63 -0.17
CA THR A 87 -13.50 -3.62 -1.62
C THR A 87 -12.11 -3.83 -2.22
N ILE A 88 -12.00 -4.73 -3.20
CA ILE A 88 -10.76 -4.99 -3.93
C ILE A 88 -10.65 -3.95 -5.06
N PHE A 89 -9.50 -3.28 -5.12
CA PHE A 89 -9.19 -2.26 -6.13
C PHE A 89 -8.17 -2.78 -7.12
N ASP A 90 -8.32 -2.39 -8.39
CA ASP A 90 -7.24 -2.45 -9.34
C ASP A 90 -6.21 -1.38 -8.98
N MET A 91 -4.99 -1.82 -8.71
CA MET A 91 -3.90 -0.94 -8.28
C MET A 91 -3.35 -0.06 -9.40
N ALA A 92 -3.65 -0.39 -10.66
CA ALA A 92 -3.17 0.35 -11.82
C ALA A 92 -1.67 0.73 -11.68
N SER A 93 -1.33 2.01 -11.85
CA SER A 93 0.07 2.48 -11.76
C SER A 93 0.68 2.43 -10.35
N CYS A 94 -0.10 2.27 -9.30
CA CYS A 94 0.45 2.02 -7.95
C CYS A 94 1.26 0.71 -7.90
N SER A 95 1.01 -0.22 -8.83
CA SER A 95 1.82 -1.44 -9.00
C SER A 95 3.30 -1.16 -9.23
N LYS A 96 3.65 -0.01 -9.82
CA LYS A 96 5.05 0.39 -10.02
C LYS A 96 5.79 0.54 -8.69
N SER A 97 5.18 1.20 -7.72
CA SER A 97 5.77 1.42 -6.39
C SER A 97 5.67 0.18 -5.51
N MET A 98 4.52 -0.50 -5.52
CA MET A 98 4.25 -1.59 -4.59
C MET A 98 4.84 -2.93 -5.05
N SER A 99 4.99 -3.15 -6.35
CA SER A 99 5.52 -4.40 -6.91
C SER A 99 6.89 -4.19 -7.52
N THR A 100 7.00 -3.43 -8.62
CA THR A 100 8.24 -3.31 -9.39
C THR A 100 9.38 -2.73 -8.54
N ALA A 101 9.14 -1.62 -7.84
CA ALA A 101 10.19 -1.01 -7.01
C ALA A 101 10.63 -1.93 -5.87
N VAL A 102 9.68 -2.57 -5.18
CA VAL A 102 9.99 -3.50 -4.08
C VAL A 102 10.76 -4.72 -4.59
N CYS A 103 10.36 -5.32 -5.72
CA CYS A 103 11.09 -6.42 -6.33
C CYS A 103 12.52 -6.01 -6.71
N THR A 104 12.69 -4.81 -7.28
CA THR A 104 14.00 -4.25 -7.62
C THR A 104 14.87 -4.07 -6.39
N MET A 105 14.32 -3.53 -5.29
CA MET A 105 15.03 -3.39 -4.02
C MET A 105 15.49 -4.73 -3.47
N ILE A 106 14.63 -5.75 -3.50
CA ILE A 106 14.98 -7.11 -3.06
C ILE A 106 16.10 -7.71 -3.91
N LEU A 107 16.07 -7.51 -5.23
CA LEU A 107 17.12 -7.98 -6.13
C LEU A 107 18.44 -7.26 -5.88
N ALA A 108 18.41 -5.95 -5.62
CA ALA A 108 19.58 -5.16 -5.28
C ALA A 108 20.19 -5.61 -3.93
N GLU A 109 19.35 -5.82 -2.90
CA GLU A 109 19.77 -6.34 -1.60
C GLU A 109 20.44 -7.72 -1.71
N ARG A 110 19.95 -8.58 -2.61
CA ARG A 110 20.51 -9.90 -2.90
C ARG A 110 21.74 -9.87 -3.83
N GLY A 111 22.22 -8.69 -4.22
CA GLY A 111 23.35 -8.51 -5.14
C GLY A 111 23.09 -9.00 -6.57
N LYS A 112 21.82 -9.22 -6.95
CA LYS A 112 21.42 -9.67 -8.29
C LYS A 112 21.16 -8.53 -9.27
N LEU A 113 21.11 -7.31 -8.79
CA LEU A 113 20.90 -6.10 -9.57
C LEU A 113 21.73 -4.97 -8.96
N ARG A 114 22.40 -4.19 -9.80
CA ARG A 114 23.14 -2.99 -9.39
C ARG A 114 22.37 -1.76 -9.78
N MET A 115 22.22 -0.82 -8.86
CA MET A 115 21.51 0.45 -9.12
C MET A 115 22.25 1.37 -10.09
N LEU A 116 23.57 1.17 -10.27
CA LEU A 116 24.42 1.98 -11.11
C LEU A 116 24.79 1.31 -12.44
N ASP A 117 24.14 0.20 -12.78
CA ASP A 117 24.39 -0.43 -14.08
C ASP A 117 23.88 0.47 -15.22
N PRO A 118 24.67 0.68 -16.27
CA PRO A 118 24.24 1.44 -17.43
C PRO A 118 22.99 0.83 -18.08
N VAL A 119 22.11 1.67 -18.59
CA VAL A 119 20.88 1.22 -19.28
C VAL A 119 21.19 0.31 -20.47
N SER A 120 22.37 0.44 -21.10
CA SER A 120 22.86 -0.42 -22.17
C SER A 120 22.98 -1.90 -21.78
N TYR A 121 23.11 -2.23 -20.48
CA TYR A 121 23.11 -3.62 -19.99
C TYR A 121 21.73 -4.16 -19.69
N THR A 122 20.76 -3.29 -19.45
CA THR A 122 19.41 -3.68 -19.04
C THR A 122 18.39 -3.62 -20.19
N HIS A 123 18.69 -2.90 -21.29
CA HIS A 123 17.81 -2.70 -22.43
C HIS A 123 18.53 -3.01 -23.74
N LEU A 124 18.01 -3.93 -24.52
CA LEU A 124 18.60 -4.39 -25.79
C LEU A 124 18.80 -3.27 -26.83
N ARG A 125 18.00 -2.20 -26.78
CA ARG A 125 18.10 -1.03 -27.69
C ARG A 125 18.86 0.15 -27.13
N ALA A 126 19.33 0.08 -25.89
CA ALA A 126 20.02 1.19 -25.25
C ALA A 126 21.46 1.43 -25.78
N HIS A 127 21.97 0.49 -26.58
CA HIS A 127 23.27 0.67 -27.27
C HIS A 127 23.28 1.79 -28.30
N GLU A 128 22.10 2.13 -28.85
CA GLU A 128 21.98 3.22 -29.83
C GLU A 128 22.15 4.61 -29.17
N THR A 129 21.86 4.71 -27.86
CA THR A 129 21.92 5.97 -27.10
C THR A 129 23.20 6.12 -26.28
N SER A 130 23.96 5.04 -26.07
CA SER A 130 25.20 5.07 -25.30
C SER A 130 26.42 5.63 -26.09
N GLN A 131 26.23 5.90 -27.39
CA GLN A 131 27.26 6.53 -28.22
C GLN A 131 27.19 8.07 -28.22
N ASP A 132 26.12 8.64 -27.66
CA ASP A 132 25.86 10.08 -27.63
C ASP A 132 26.19 10.71 -26.25
N LEU A 133 26.78 9.95 -25.34
CA LEU A 133 27.26 10.37 -24.01
C LEU A 133 28.77 10.17 -23.90
#